data_d947f83200e2148a1f4e233ae7a58169
#
_entry.id   d947f83200e2148a1f4e233ae7a58169
#
_cell.length_a   1.000
_cell.length_b   1.000
_cell.length_c   1.000
_cell.angle_alpha   90.00
_cell.angle_beta   90.00
_cell.angle_gamma   90.00
#
_symmetry.space_group_name_H-M   'P 1'
#
loop_
_entity.id
_entity.type
_entity.pdbx_description
1 polymer ?
#
loop_
_entity_poly.entity_id
_entity_poly.type
_entity_poly.pdbx_seq_one_letter_code
_entity_poly.pdbx_strand_id
1 'polypeptide(L)'
;MSRIVTLDKLHSKQAEIGRAFNESRRVVIRCGRRFGKTTLLERCASKWAYNGLRVGWFGPTYKLNLPTYKRILRTVTPVVYSKSKIDQVIELNSGGCVEFWTLQDEDAGRSRFYDRVIIDEGSLVKTGLRSIWEQAIAPTLLDRKGHAIMAGTPKGIDPDNFFYEACTDKSLGWQEFHAPTAANPMLDPEAVAKLKDEYPALVYQQEYLADFVDWNGAAFFSESSMLEDGQAVEYPTRCDQVFAVVDTALKDGLEHDGTAVTYFARNRIAGTPLIILDWDVLQIEGALLESWLPTVAQRCEELSAQVGARHGSLGGWIEGKASGIVLLQQAARRGLPFHAIEEDLVGLGKEGRALSVSGYVHRGEVKISRYAHDKVTNFKGQTRNHLISQVCGFRLGTKTPHHMDLLDTFTYGVAISLGDSEGY
;
A
#
# COMPACT_ATOMS: atom_id res chain seq x y z
N MET A 1 37.32 -20.39 14.97
CA MET A 1 35.93 -20.47 15.38
C MET A 1 35.07 -20.58 14.13
N SER A 2 34.27 -21.63 13.98
CA SER A 2 33.37 -21.77 12.84
C SER A 2 32.34 -20.66 12.90
N ARG A 3 32.27 -19.84 11.84
CA ARG A 3 31.26 -18.74 11.72
C ARG A 3 29.95 -19.38 11.31
N ILE A 4 29.01 -19.52 12.25
CA ILE A 4 27.74 -20.20 12.05
C ILE A 4 26.71 -19.16 11.58
N VAL A 5 26.06 -19.43 10.45
CA VAL A 5 24.90 -18.70 9.97
C VAL A 5 23.64 -19.44 10.40
N THR A 6 22.78 -18.81 11.18
CA THR A 6 21.51 -19.39 11.60
C THR A 6 20.42 -18.93 10.64
N LEU A 7 19.72 -19.88 10.04
CA LEU A 7 18.60 -19.60 9.13
C LEU A 7 17.28 -19.90 9.82
N ASP A 8 16.27 -19.07 9.58
CA ASP A 8 14.92 -19.26 10.11
C ASP A 8 14.33 -20.62 9.69
N LYS A 9 13.54 -21.22 10.58
CA LYS A 9 12.81 -22.46 10.24
C LYS A 9 11.67 -22.13 9.28
N LEU A 10 11.54 -22.91 8.23
CA LEU A 10 10.40 -22.85 7.32
C LEU A 10 9.27 -23.73 7.86
N HIS A 11 8.04 -23.24 7.77
CA HIS A 11 6.89 -24.11 7.95
C HIS A 11 6.69 -25.05 6.74
N SER A 12 5.83 -26.06 6.88
CA SER A 12 5.68 -27.16 5.90
C SER A 12 5.45 -26.67 4.47
N LYS A 13 4.54 -25.73 4.26
CA LYS A 13 4.21 -25.19 2.92
C LYS A 13 5.36 -24.36 2.34
N GLN A 14 6.06 -23.57 3.14
CA GLN A 14 7.26 -22.86 2.69
C GLN A 14 8.38 -23.85 2.30
N ALA A 15 8.53 -24.93 3.05
CA ALA A 15 9.55 -25.95 2.75
C ALA A 15 9.24 -26.72 1.45
N GLU A 16 7.95 -26.98 1.16
CA GLU A 16 7.49 -27.55 -0.11
C GLU A 16 7.89 -26.64 -1.28
N ILE A 17 7.49 -25.36 -1.21
CA ILE A 17 7.80 -24.36 -2.25
C ILE A 17 9.32 -24.19 -2.40
N GLY A 18 10.05 -24.14 -1.29
CA GLY A 18 11.51 -23.99 -1.31
C GLY A 18 12.26 -25.17 -1.97
N ARG A 19 11.68 -26.37 -1.97
CA ARG A 19 12.23 -27.52 -2.74
C ARG A 19 12.07 -27.31 -4.24
N ALA A 20 10.88 -26.85 -4.67
CA ALA A 20 10.61 -26.59 -6.08
C ALA A 20 11.57 -25.55 -6.71
N PHE A 21 12.13 -24.63 -5.93
CA PHE A 21 13.13 -23.67 -6.42
C PHE A 21 14.43 -24.34 -6.94
N ASN A 22 14.71 -25.57 -6.55
CA ASN A 22 15.86 -26.32 -7.06
C ASN A 22 15.48 -27.26 -8.20
N GLU A 23 14.23 -27.67 -8.29
CA GLU A 23 13.72 -28.64 -9.26
C GLU A 23 13.24 -27.97 -10.55
N SER A 24 12.62 -26.78 -10.42
CA SER A 24 12.05 -26.05 -11.54
C SER A 24 12.84 -24.81 -11.88
N ARG A 25 13.06 -24.54 -13.17
CA ARG A 25 13.81 -23.37 -13.62
C ARG A 25 13.07 -22.05 -13.40
N ARG A 26 11.75 -22.08 -13.41
CA ARG A 26 10.89 -20.91 -13.24
C ARG A 26 9.77 -21.26 -12.28
N VAL A 27 9.69 -20.56 -11.16
CA VAL A 27 8.64 -20.75 -10.17
C VAL A 27 7.97 -19.40 -9.92
N VAL A 28 6.64 -19.37 -9.95
CA VAL A 28 5.84 -18.22 -9.55
C VAL A 28 4.99 -18.58 -8.34
N ILE A 29 4.95 -17.68 -7.35
CA ILE A 29 4.25 -17.90 -6.09
C ILE A 29 3.25 -16.77 -5.90
N ARG A 30 1.96 -17.10 -5.91
CA ARG A 30 0.92 -16.19 -5.44
C ARG A 30 0.53 -16.55 -4.01
N CYS A 31 0.76 -15.59 -3.11
CA CYS A 31 0.55 -15.80 -1.68
C CYS A 31 -0.36 -14.73 -1.07
N GLY A 32 -1.18 -15.15 -0.11
CA GLY A 32 -1.89 -14.24 0.76
C GLY A 32 -0.96 -13.48 1.71
N ARG A 33 -1.43 -12.35 2.22
CA ARG A 33 -0.72 -11.57 3.25
C ARG A 33 -0.37 -12.45 4.44
N ARG A 34 0.76 -12.19 5.09
CA ARG A 34 1.24 -12.95 6.27
C ARG A 34 1.53 -14.43 6.02
N PHE A 35 1.48 -14.92 4.80
CA PHE A 35 1.95 -16.29 4.49
C PHE A 35 3.44 -16.49 4.83
N GLY A 36 4.24 -15.44 4.82
CA GLY A 36 5.68 -15.51 5.04
C GLY A 36 6.50 -15.68 3.76
N LYS A 37 5.98 -15.18 2.63
CA LYS A 37 6.60 -15.16 1.30
C LYS A 37 8.02 -14.60 1.34
N THR A 38 8.20 -13.37 1.82
CA THR A 38 9.50 -12.69 1.88
C THR A 38 10.49 -13.43 2.79
N THR A 39 10.03 -13.95 3.94
CA THR A 39 10.88 -14.77 4.84
C THR A 39 11.43 -16.03 4.14
N LEU A 40 10.59 -16.71 3.35
CA LEU A 40 11.02 -17.85 2.54
C LEU A 40 12.11 -17.44 1.55
N LEU A 41 11.89 -16.35 0.81
CA LEU A 41 12.81 -15.85 -0.22
C LEU A 41 14.13 -15.39 0.39
N GLU A 42 14.10 -14.63 1.50
CA GLU A 42 15.29 -14.17 2.23
C GLU A 42 16.14 -15.33 2.74
N ARG A 43 15.49 -16.35 3.30
CA ARG A 43 16.18 -17.56 3.74
C ARG A 43 16.85 -18.29 2.58
N CYS A 44 16.15 -18.43 1.46
CA CYS A 44 16.71 -19.08 0.27
C CYS A 44 17.89 -18.29 -0.29
N ALA A 45 17.75 -16.97 -0.44
CA ALA A 45 18.84 -16.09 -0.90
C ALA A 45 20.08 -16.19 -0.01
N SER A 46 19.89 -16.13 1.32
CA SER A 46 20.97 -16.27 2.30
C SER A 46 21.68 -17.63 2.19
N LYS A 47 20.91 -18.72 2.05
CA LYS A 47 21.45 -20.07 1.89
C LYS A 47 22.21 -20.23 0.58
N TRP A 48 21.68 -19.73 -0.53
CA TRP A 48 22.33 -19.81 -1.83
C TRP A 48 23.64 -19.03 -1.87
N ALA A 49 23.62 -17.79 -1.39
CA ALA A 49 24.84 -16.98 -1.30
C ALA A 49 25.89 -17.62 -0.34
N TYR A 50 25.45 -18.17 0.80
CA TYR A 50 26.32 -18.92 1.69
C TYR A 50 27.04 -20.11 0.99
N ASN A 51 26.35 -20.78 0.06
CA ASN A 51 26.84 -21.86 -0.75
C ASN A 51 27.66 -21.43 -1.99
N GLY A 52 27.98 -20.14 -2.11
CA GLY A 52 28.77 -19.60 -3.23
C GLY A 52 28.01 -19.22 -4.46
N LEU A 53 26.64 -19.21 -4.43
CA LEU A 53 25.83 -18.84 -5.57
C LEU A 53 25.63 -17.31 -5.64
N ARG A 54 25.52 -16.79 -6.86
CA ARG A 54 25.18 -15.39 -7.12
C ARG A 54 23.68 -15.24 -7.24
N VAL A 55 23.11 -14.37 -6.42
CA VAL A 55 21.67 -14.13 -6.32
C VAL A 55 21.37 -12.69 -6.73
N GLY A 56 20.52 -12.51 -7.75
CA GLY A 56 19.91 -11.23 -8.09
C GLY A 56 18.54 -11.09 -7.40
N TRP A 57 18.36 -10.06 -6.60
CA TRP A 57 17.07 -9.72 -5.97
C TRP A 57 16.47 -8.48 -6.63
N PHE A 58 15.28 -8.63 -7.21
CA PHE A 58 14.60 -7.58 -7.94
C PHE A 58 13.28 -7.24 -7.22
N GLY A 59 13.16 -6.01 -6.77
CA GLY A 59 11.94 -5.51 -6.12
C GLY A 59 11.41 -4.24 -6.78
N PRO A 60 10.14 -3.86 -6.54
CA PRO A 60 9.49 -2.74 -7.23
C PRO A 60 10.20 -1.41 -7.04
N THR A 61 10.77 -1.15 -5.85
CA THR A 61 11.45 0.10 -5.53
C THR A 61 12.65 -0.13 -4.60
N TYR A 62 13.57 0.83 -4.60
CA TYR A 62 14.67 0.86 -3.63
C TYR A 62 14.19 0.81 -2.17
N LYS A 63 13.13 1.55 -1.85
CA LYS A 63 12.55 1.63 -0.49
C LYS A 63 12.06 0.26 -0.03
N LEU A 64 11.43 -0.52 -0.89
CA LEU A 64 10.94 -1.87 -0.59
C LEU A 64 12.07 -2.90 -0.44
N ASN A 65 13.18 -2.73 -1.17
CA ASN A 65 14.34 -3.61 -1.07
C ASN A 65 15.13 -3.42 0.23
N LEU A 66 15.20 -2.20 0.76
CA LEU A 66 16.07 -1.84 1.88
C LEU A 66 15.82 -2.65 3.17
N PRO A 67 14.59 -2.92 3.62
CA PRO A 67 14.33 -3.80 4.76
C PRO A 67 14.87 -5.21 4.54
N THR A 68 14.64 -5.79 3.36
CA THR A 68 15.12 -7.13 2.98
C THR A 68 16.64 -7.19 2.94
N TYR A 69 17.30 -6.21 2.33
CA TYR A 69 18.76 -6.07 2.37
C TYR A 69 19.29 -6.11 3.82
N LYS A 70 18.67 -5.32 4.72
CA LYS A 70 19.09 -5.29 6.14
C LYS A 70 18.88 -6.63 6.83
N ARG A 71 17.79 -7.35 6.58
CA ARG A 71 17.51 -8.65 7.19
C ARG A 71 18.48 -9.72 6.69
N ILE A 72 18.69 -9.82 5.37
CA ILE A 72 19.68 -10.74 4.78
C ILE A 72 21.08 -10.43 5.33
N LEU A 73 21.51 -9.15 5.31
CA LEU A 73 22.82 -8.76 5.85
C LEU A 73 22.97 -9.19 7.31
N ARG A 74 21.95 -8.99 8.16
CA ARG A 74 21.98 -9.43 9.56
C ARG A 74 22.19 -10.94 9.67
N THR A 75 21.46 -11.72 8.88
CA THR A 75 21.52 -13.17 8.86
C THR A 75 22.92 -13.68 8.47
N VAL A 76 23.54 -13.09 7.44
CA VAL A 76 24.83 -13.56 6.90
C VAL A 76 26.05 -12.83 7.47
N THR A 77 25.86 -11.87 8.39
CA THR A 77 26.94 -11.04 8.99
C THR A 77 28.21 -11.83 9.35
N PRO A 78 28.15 -13.04 9.95
CA PRO A 78 29.37 -13.78 10.32
C PRO A 78 30.28 -14.16 9.15
N VAL A 79 29.74 -14.19 7.93
CA VAL A 79 30.45 -14.67 6.73
C VAL A 79 30.53 -13.62 5.61
N VAL A 80 30.19 -12.37 5.90
CA VAL A 80 30.31 -11.27 4.95
C VAL A 80 31.78 -10.98 4.64
N TYR A 81 32.08 -10.89 3.34
CA TYR A 81 33.37 -10.42 2.82
C TYR A 81 33.34 -8.92 2.60
N SER A 82 32.36 -8.46 1.84
CA SER A 82 32.13 -7.02 1.61
C SER A 82 30.64 -6.69 1.54
N LYS A 83 30.30 -5.40 1.72
CA LYS A 83 28.93 -4.90 1.60
C LYS A 83 28.91 -3.44 1.16
N SER A 84 27.96 -3.10 0.31
CA SER A 84 27.60 -1.71 -0.04
C SER A 84 26.13 -1.48 0.22
N LYS A 85 25.80 -0.45 1.02
CA LYS A 85 24.41 -0.05 1.24
C LYS A 85 23.89 0.80 0.09
N ILE A 86 24.76 1.55 -0.58
CA ILE A 86 24.42 2.42 -1.72
C ILE A 86 24.07 1.53 -2.92
N ASP A 87 24.95 0.60 -3.28
CA ASP A 87 24.73 -0.31 -4.40
C ASP A 87 23.86 -1.52 -4.02
N GLN A 88 23.49 -1.63 -2.72
CA GLN A 88 22.73 -2.76 -2.16
C GLN A 88 23.31 -4.13 -2.55
N VAL A 89 24.61 -4.33 -2.31
CA VAL A 89 25.32 -5.59 -2.57
C VAL A 89 25.84 -6.17 -1.26
N ILE A 90 25.73 -7.49 -1.11
CA ILE A 90 26.32 -8.27 -0.01
C ILE A 90 27.15 -9.39 -0.62
N GLU A 91 28.46 -9.38 -0.40
CA GLU A 91 29.37 -10.44 -0.85
C GLU A 91 29.82 -11.27 0.34
N LEU A 92 29.91 -12.57 0.14
CA LEU A 92 30.27 -13.54 1.18
C LEU A 92 31.65 -14.17 0.94
N ASN A 93 32.29 -14.64 2.01
CA ASN A 93 33.57 -15.33 1.93
C ASN A 93 33.56 -16.62 1.06
N SER A 94 32.37 -17.15 0.79
CA SER A 94 32.15 -18.27 -0.12
C SER A 94 32.28 -17.92 -1.61
N GLY A 95 32.40 -16.62 -1.95
CA GLY A 95 32.31 -16.10 -3.32
C GLY A 95 30.89 -15.89 -3.81
N GLY A 96 29.88 -16.25 -3.01
CA GLY A 96 28.47 -15.94 -3.31
C GLY A 96 28.14 -14.51 -2.97
N CYS A 97 27.07 -13.99 -3.59
CA CYS A 97 26.59 -12.63 -3.35
C CYS A 97 25.09 -12.52 -3.45
N VAL A 98 24.53 -11.45 -2.87
CA VAL A 98 23.16 -10.99 -3.11
C VAL A 98 23.24 -9.56 -3.59
N GLU A 99 22.79 -9.31 -4.81
CA GLU A 99 22.71 -7.98 -5.44
C GLU A 99 21.24 -7.57 -5.58
N PHE A 100 20.89 -6.35 -5.13
CA PHE A 100 19.52 -5.87 -5.16
C PHE A 100 19.34 -4.83 -6.26
N TRP A 101 18.25 -4.96 -6.97
CA TRP A 101 17.87 -4.11 -8.10
C TRP A 101 16.45 -3.58 -7.95
N THR A 102 16.19 -2.40 -8.51
CA THR A 102 14.82 -1.87 -8.61
C THR A 102 14.25 -2.14 -9.99
N LEU A 103 13.00 -2.60 -10.04
CA LEU A 103 12.25 -2.80 -11.29
C LEU A 103 11.72 -1.49 -11.90
N GLN A 104 12.11 -0.34 -11.36
CA GLN A 104 11.92 0.97 -11.99
C GLN A 104 12.96 1.25 -13.09
N ASP A 105 14.07 0.50 -13.08
CA ASP A 105 15.13 0.58 -14.08
C ASP A 105 14.95 -0.56 -15.09
N GLU A 106 14.76 -0.20 -16.35
CA GLU A 106 14.57 -1.16 -17.45
C GLU A 106 15.82 -2.00 -17.70
N ASP A 107 16.99 -1.51 -17.32
CA ASP A 107 18.28 -2.18 -17.45
C ASP A 107 18.72 -2.93 -16.17
N ALA A 108 17.83 -3.07 -15.19
CA ALA A 108 18.10 -3.71 -13.91
C ALA A 108 18.76 -5.09 -14.08
N GLY A 109 19.98 -5.25 -13.56
CA GLY A 109 20.75 -6.49 -13.64
C GLY A 109 21.45 -6.75 -14.97
N ARG A 110 21.33 -5.88 -15.99
CA ARG A 110 22.01 -6.03 -17.28
C ARG A 110 23.52 -6.15 -17.09
N SER A 111 24.18 -6.97 -17.91
CA SER A 111 25.62 -7.29 -17.80
C SER A 111 26.04 -8.04 -16.53
N ARG A 112 25.08 -8.61 -15.82
CA ARG A 112 25.32 -9.54 -14.69
C ARG A 112 25.08 -10.99 -15.12
N PHE A 113 25.49 -11.91 -14.27
CA PHE A 113 25.18 -13.33 -14.40
C PHE A 113 24.82 -13.89 -13.02
N TYR A 114 23.71 -14.62 -12.95
CA TYR A 114 23.15 -15.15 -11.70
C TYR A 114 22.88 -16.65 -11.78
N ASP A 115 23.09 -17.31 -10.64
CA ASP A 115 22.62 -18.69 -10.43
C ASP A 115 21.16 -18.72 -10.01
N ARG A 116 20.71 -17.64 -9.34
CA ARG A 116 19.34 -17.47 -8.85
C ARG A 116 18.89 -16.03 -9.02
N VAL A 117 17.67 -15.89 -9.50
CA VAL A 117 16.98 -14.59 -9.55
C VAL A 117 15.71 -14.68 -8.72
N ILE A 118 15.47 -13.66 -7.91
CA ILE A 118 14.24 -13.47 -7.14
C ILE A 118 13.59 -12.16 -7.60
N ILE A 119 12.35 -12.22 -8.03
CA ILE A 119 11.49 -11.05 -8.28
C ILE A 119 10.47 -11.03 -7.15
N ASP A 120 10.67 -10.17 -6.15
CA ASP A 120 9.76 -10.03 -5.02
C ASP A 120 8.74 -8.92 -5.30
N GLU A 121 7.48 -9.15 -4.90
CA GLU A 121 6.34 -8.27 -5.15
C GLU A 121 6.13 -7.94 -6.65
N GLY A 122 6.33 -8.93 -7.53
CA GLY A 122 6.17 -8.76 -8.98
C GLY A 122 4.78 -8.27 -9.41
N SER A 123 3.74 -8.57 -8.62
CA SER A 123 2.37 -8.08 -8.84
C SER A 123 2.21 -6.56 -8.72
N LEU A 124 3.12 -5.87 -8.02
CA LEU A 124 3.08 -4.41 -7.86
C LEU A 124 3.63 -3.65 -9.08
N VAL A 125 4.33 -4.34 -9.97
CA VAL A 125 4.87 -3.74 -11.20
C VAL A 125 3.79 -3.77 -12.28
N LYS A 126 3.06 -2.69 -12.42
CA LYS A 126 1.88 -2.59 -13.31
C LYS A 126 2.23 -2.72 -14.80
N THR A 127 3.37 -2.16 -15.23
CA THR A 127 3.77 -2.15 -16.64
C THR A 127 5.27 -2.39 -16.77
N GLY A 128 5.70 -2.95 -17.90
CA GLY A 128 7.12 -3.09 -18.23
C GLY A 128 7.82 -4.33 -17.64
N LEU A 129 7.23 -5.03 -16.66
CA LEU A 129 7.88 -6.19 -16.03
C LEU A 129 8.22 -7.30 -17.04
N ARG A 130 7.36 -7.53 -18.02
CA ARG A 130 7.63 -8.50 -19.10
C ARG A 130 8.87 -8.11 -19.89
N SER A 131 8.97 -6.84 -20.30
CA SER A 131 10.12 -6.31 -21.05
C SER A 131 11.41 -6.43 -20.22
N ILE A 132 11.38 -6.02 -18.95
CA ILE A 132 12.52 -6.12 -18.04
C ILE A 132 12.94 -7.59 -17.86
N TRP A 133 11.96 -8.49 -17.70
CA TRP A 133 12.24 -9.93 -17.62
C TRP A 133 12.93 -10.44 -18.87
N GLU A 134 12.38 -10.18 -20.05
CA GLU A 134 12.86 -10.73 -21.32
C GLU A 134 14.19 -10.12 -21.75
N GLN A 135 14.39 -8.82 -21.56
CA GLN A 135 15.53 -8.08 -22.11
C GLN A 135 16.69 -7.90 -21.13
N ALA A 136 16.42 -7.83 -19.82
CA ALA A 136 17.44 -7.59 -18.81
C ALA A 136 17.67 -8.80 -17.89
N ILE A 137 16.61 -9.40 -17.31
CA ILE A 137 16.77 -10.40 -16.25
C ILE A 137 17.02 -11.81 -16.80
N ALA A 138 16.17 -12.32 -17.71
CA ALA A 138 16.28 -13.69 -18.21
C ALA A 138 17.64 -13.98 -18.88
N PRO A 139 18.28 -13.05 -19.64
CA PRO A 139 19.60 -13.26 -20.18
C PRO A 139 20.67 -13.51 -19.12
N THR A 140 20.57 -12.93 -17.91
CA THR A 140 21.54 -13.10 -16.81
C THR A 140 21.63 -14.53 -16.28
N LEU A 141 20.62 -15.36 -16.59
CA LEU A 141 20.52 -16.75 -16.14
C LEU A 141 21.13 -17.75 -17.14
N LEU A 142 21.46 -17.32 -18.37
CA LEU A 142 21.84 -18.23 -19.45
C LEU A 142 23.17 -18.91 -19.18
N ASP A 143 24.19 -18.14 -18.80
CA ASP A 143 25.57 -18.64 -18.62
C ASP A 143 25.66 -19.72 -17.53
N ARG A 144 24.80 -19.60 -16.51
CA ARG A 144 24.83 -20.49 -15.33
C ARG A 144 23.66 -21.47 -15.28
N LYS A 145 22.84 -21.50 -16.33
CA LYS A 145 21.58 -22.27 -16.34
C LYS A 145 20.75 -21.99 -15.08
N GLY A 146 20.72 -20.71 -14.68
CA GLY A 146 20.13 -20.26 -13.43
C GLY A 146 18.62 -20.42 -13.36
N HIS A 147 18.06 -20.28 -12.16
CA HIS A 147 16.64 -20.40 -11.87
C HIS A 147 16.05 -19.05 -11.47
N ALA A 148 14.78 -18.83 -11.81
CA ALA A 148 14.04 -17.64 -11.46
C ALA A 148 12.85 -17.97 -10.55
N ILE A 149 12.66 -17.15 -9.55
CA ILE A 149 11.50 -17.18 -8.65
C ILE A 149 10.82 -15.82 -8.71
N MET A 150 9.51 -15.79 -8.98
CA MET A 150 8.70 -14.58 -8.91
C MET A 150 7.65 -14.76 -7.82
N ALA A 151 7.45 -13.76 -6.98
CA ALA A 151 6.49 -13.84 -5.90
C ALA A 151 5.67 -12.55 -5.77
N GLY A 152 4.41 -12.68 -5.35
CA GLY A 152 3.52 -11.54 -5.15
C GLY A 152 2.20 -11.94 -4.49
N THR A 153 1.45 -10.92 -4.08
CA THR A 153 0.03 -11.05 -3.76
C THR A 153 -0.75 -10.56 -4.96
N PRO A 154 -1.78 -11.26 -5.46
CA PRO A 154 -2.58 -10.86 -6.62
C PRO A 154 -3.07 -9.41 -6.54
N LYS A 155 -3.20 -8.75 -7.68
CA LYS A 155 -3.69 -7.36 -7.81
C LYS A 155 -4.77 -7.26 -8.90
N GLY A 156 -5.84 -8.03 -8.72
CA GLY A 156 -6.92 -8.14 -9.71
C GLY A 156 -6.58 -9.05 -10.88
N ILE A 157 -7.53 -9.20 -11.80
CA ILE A 157 -7.35 -9.83 -13.10
C ILE A 157 -6.84 -8.74 -14.06
N ASP A 158 -5.58 -8.84 -14.44
CA ASP A 158 -4.94 -7.91 -15.36
C ASP A 158 -4.07 -8.69 -16.36
N PRO A 159 -4.59 -8.94 -17.58
CA PRO A 159 -3.84 -9.66 -18.60
C PRO A 159 -2.52 -8.98 -19.03
N ASP A 160 -2.38 -7.67 -18.83
CA ASP A 160 -1.16 -6.93 -19.15
C ASP A 160 -0.11 -7.01 -18.03
N ASN A 161 -0.47 -7.55 -16.87
CA ASN A 161 0.45 -7.75 -15.76
C ASN A 161 1.21 -9.07 -15.90
N PHE A 162 2.51 -9.01 -16.07
CA PHE A 162 3.34 -10.21 -16.27
C PHE A 162 3.29 -11.20 -15.10
N PHE A 163 3.08 -10.76 -13.87
CA PHE A 163 2.87 -11.67 -12.74
C PHE A 163 1.58 -12.48 -12.89
N TYR A 164 0.49 -11.83 -13.34
CA TYR A 164 -0.77 -12.51 -13.64
C TYR A 164 -0.58 -13.55 -14.73
N GLU A 165 0.06 -13.19 -15.84
CA GLU A 165 0.33 -14.11 -16.95
C GLU A 165 1.21 -15.29 -16.49
N ALA A 166 2.29 -15.04 -15.73
CA ALA A 166 3.16 -16.10 -15.24
C ALA A 166 2.43 -17.09 -14.33
N CYS A 167 1.39 -16.65 -13.61
CA CYS A 167 0.53 -17.52 -12.81
C CYS A 167 -0.49 -18.30 -13.64
N THR A 168 -0.99 -17.75 -14.75
CA THR A 168 -2.16 -18.30 -15.46
C THR A 168 -1.82 -18.95 -16.79
N ASP A 169 -0.81 -18.44 -17.50
CA ASP A 169 -0.37 -18.98 -18.78
C ASP A 169 0.76 -20.02 -18.62
N LYS A 170 0.39 -21.28 -18.68
CA LYS A 170 1.33 -22.41 -18.57
C LYS A 170 2.36 -22.47 -19.72
N SER A 171 2.07 -21.84 -20.86
CA SER A 171 2.97 -21.83 -22.04
C SER A 171 4.26 -21.05 -21.74
N LEU A 172 4.25 -20.12 -20.78
CA LEU A 172 5.41 -19.37 -20.35
C LEU A 172 6.41 -20.20 -19.50
N GLY A 173 6.05 -21.44 -19.15
CA GLY A 173 6.91 -22.38 -18.45
C GLY A 173 7.20 -22.03 -16.98
N TRP A 174 6.33 -21.25 -16.35
CA TRP A 174 6.36 -21.00 -14.92
C TRP A 174 5.56 -22.06 -14.17
N GLN A 175 6.17 -22.66 -13.15
CA GLN A 175 5.45 -23.53 -12.22
C GLN A 175 4.82 -22.66 -11.13
N GLU A 176 3.48 -22.67 -11.08
CA GLU A 176 2.73 -21.89 -10.11
C GLU A 176 2.60 -22.62 -8.77
N PHE A 177 2.73 -21.86 -7.68
CA PHE A 177 2.32 -22.23 -6.33
C PHE A 177 1.34 -21.22 -5.77
N HIS A 178 0.20 -21.73 -5.31
CA HIS A 178 -0.81 -20.95 -4.61
C HIS A 178 -0.74 -21.23 -3.10
N ALA A 179 -0.71 -20.19 -2.29
CA ALA A 179 -0.65 -20.31 -0.85
C ALA A 179 -1.47 -19.20 -0.14
N PRO A 180 -2.69 -19.49 0.30
CA PRO A 180 -3.49 -18.55 1.09
C PRO A 180 -2.84 -18.27 2.46
N THR A 181 -3.26 -17.21 3.12
CA THR A 181 -2.82 -16.83 4.48
C THR A 181 -2.96 -17.99 5.47
N ALA A 182 -4.06 -18.72 5.41
CA ALA A 182 -4.35 -19.87 6.28
C ALA A 182 -3.34 -21.03 6.13
N ALA A 183 -2.55 -21.06 5.05
CA ALA A 183 -1.48 -22.05 4.87
C ALA A 183 -0.24 -21.79 5.76
N ASN A 184 -0.21 -20.66 6.50
CA ASN A 184 0.82 -20.37 7.48
C ASN A 184 0.39 -20.89 8.88
N PRO A 185 0.95 -22.01 9.36
CA PRO A 185 0.56 -22.60 10.65
C PRO A 185 1.07 -21.83 11.86
N MET A 186 1.83 -20.75 11.67
CA MET A 186 2.33 -19.89 12.75
C MET A 186 1.30 -18.81 13.15
N LEU A 187 0.26 -18.63 12.34
CA LEU A 187 -0.82 -17.70 12.63
C LEU A 187 -1.88 -18.38 13.50
N ASP A 188 -2.53 -17.58 14.34
CA ASP A 188 -3.69 -18.04 15.09
C ASP A 188 -4.86 -18.36 14.15
N PRO A 189 -5.36 -19.61 14.11
CA PRO A 189 -6.44 -20.01 13.21
C PRO A 189 -7.74 -19.23 13.43
N GLU A 190 -8.05 -18.85 14.69
CA GLU A 190 -9.26 -18.08 15.01
C GLU A 190 -9.15 -16.65 14.48
N ALA A 191 -7.98 -16.02 14.62
CA ALA A 191 -7.73 -14.71 14.06
C ALA A 191 -7.82 -14.74 12.52
N VAL A 192 -7.25 -15.76 11.86
CA VAL A 192 -7.34 -15.92 10.41
C VAL A 192 -8.78 -16.13 9.95
N ALA A 193 -9.59 -16.90 10.70
CA ALA A 193 -10.98 -17.14 10.35
C ALA A 193 -11.83 -15.84 10.41
N LYS A 194 -11.56 -14.96 11.36
CA LYS A 194 -12.26 -13.66 11.51
C LYS A 194 -12.00 -12.70 10.36
N LEU A 195 -10.87 -12.80 9.68
CA LEU A 195 -10.54 -11.92 8.54
C LEU A 195 -11.63 -11.89 7.45
N LYS A 196 -12.36 -13.01 7.29
CA LYS A 196 -13.47 -13.09 6.35
C LYS A 196 -14.61 -12.11 6.67
N ASP A 197 -14.84 -11.88 7.94
CA ASP A 197 -15.92 -11.01 8.43
C ASP A 197 -15.42 -9.55 8.60
N GLU A 198 -14.10 -9.37 8.70
CA GLU A 198 -13.47 -8.07 8.90
C GLU A 198 -13.26 -7.28 7.59
N TYR A 199 -13.20 -7.98 6.46
CA TYR A 199 -12.90 -7.36 5.17
C TYR A 199 -14.01 -7.60 4.14
N PRO A 200 -14.19 -6.68 3.16
CA PRO A 200 -15.06 -6.93 2.01
C PRO A 200 -14.68 -8.24 1.31
N ALA A 201 -15.66 -8.98 0.83
CA ALA A 201 -15.46 -10.34 0.29
C ALA A 201 -14.36 -10.39 -0.80
N LEU A 202 -14.34 -9.43 -1.73
CA LEU A 202 -13.33 -9.37 -2.81
C LEU A 202 -11.93 -9.03 -2.27
N VAL A 203 -11.85 -8.18 -1.24
CA VAL A 203 -10.57 -7.89 -0.55
C VAL A 203 -10.05 -9.15 0.14
N TYR A 204 -10.91 -9.86 0.87
CA TYR A 204 -10.54 -11.11 1.51
C TYR A 204 -10.05 -12.15 0.50
N GLN A 205 -10.76 -12.31 -0.62
CA GLN A 205 -10.36 -13.22 -1.68
C GLN A 205 -8.98 -12.86 -2.25
N GLN A 206 -8.75 -11.60 -2.58
CA GLN A 206 -7.48 -11.17 -3.16
C GLN A 206 -6.32 -11.22 -2.16
N GLU A 207 -6.48 -10.59 -0.99
CA GLU A 207 -5.37 -10.35 -0.08
C GLU A 207 -5.06 -11.55 0.83
N TYR A 208 -6.08 -12.35 1.19
CA TYR A 208 -5.91 -13.46 2.13
C TYR A 208 -6.04 -14.84 1.49
N LEU A 209 -6.93 -15.01 0.51
CA LEU A 209 -6.99 -16.26 -0.26
C LEU A 209 -5.97 -16.29 -1.40
N ALA A 210 -5.39 -15.16 -1.77
CA ALA A 210 -4.47 -14.99 -2.88
C ALA A 210 -5.11 -15.35 -4.24
N ASP A 211 -6.37 -15.02 -4.42
CA ASP A 211 -7.07 -15.23 -5.69
C ASP A 211 -6.99 -13.99 -6.58
N PHE A 212 -6.97 -14.22 -7.89
CA PHE A 212 -7.17 -13.13 -8.84
C PHE A 212 -8.65 -12.79 -8.90
N VAL A 213 -9.00 -11.57 -8.57
CA VAL A 213 -10.38 -11.10 -8.43
C VAL A 213 -10.71 -10.13 -9.56
N ASP A 214 -11.87 -10.30 -10.16
CA ASP A 214 -12.42 -9.33 -11.12
C ASP A 214 -13.08 -8.17 -10.35
N TRP A 215 -12.44 -7.01 -10.41
CA TRP A 215 -12.94 -5.78 -9.82
C TRP A 215 -13.89 -5.01 -10.72
N ASN A 216 -14.13 -5.46 -11.97
CA ASN A 216 -14.99 -4.76 -12.91
C ASN A 216 -16.41 -4.65 -12.37
N GLY A 217 -16.88 -3.41 -12.20
CA GLY A 217 -18.23 -3.10 -11.72
C GLY A 217 -18.42 -3.21 -10.20
N ALA A 218 -17.50 -3.74 -9.43
CA ALA A 218 -17.61 -3.80 -7.98
C ALA A 218 -17.24 -2.46 -7.33
N ALA A 219 -18.13 -1.91 -6.50
CA ALA A 219 -17.81 -0.76 -5.66
C ALA A 219 -16.83 -1.20 -4.57
N PHE A 220 -15.73 -0.45 -4.40
CA PHE A 220 -14.73 -0.73 -3.37
C PHE A 220 -15.22 -0.33 -1.98
N PHE A 221 -15.86 0.83 -1.89
CA PHE A 221 -16.56 1.32 -0.71
C PHE A 221 -18.07 1.36 -0.98
N SER A 222 -18.86 1.01 0.03
CA SER A 222 -20.31 1.09 -0.01
C SER A 222 -20.82 2.24 0.85
N GLU A 223 -21.73 3.04 0.32
CA GLU A 223 -22.40 4.09 1.08
C GLU A 223 -23.12 3.49 2.31
N SER A 224 -23.76 2.32 2.16
CA SER A 224 -24.45 1.63 3.25
C SER A 224 -23.56 1.31 4.46
N SER A 225 -22.27 1.10 4.25
CA SER A 225 -21.31 0.87 5.35
C SER A 225 -21.08 2.13 6.21
N MET A 226 -21.28 3.31 5.63
CA MET A 226 -21.13 4.60 6.31
C MET A 226 -22.43 5.11 6.93
N LEU A 227 -23.53 4.40 6.76
CA LEU A 227 -24.83 4.69 7.35
C LEU A 227 -25.08 3.83 8.59
N GLU A 228 -25.92 4.29 9.49
CA GLU A 228 -26.43 3.54 10.63
C GLU A 228 -27.91 3.28 10.39
N ASP A 229 -28.33 2.02 10.39
CA ASP A 229 -29.69 1.58 10.07
C ASP A 229 -30.23 2.20 8.73
N GLY A 230 -29.33 2.35 7.75
CA GLY A 230 -29.66 2.93 6.44
C GLY A 230 -29.79 4.44 6.41
N GLN A 231 -29.43 5.15 7.47
CA GLN A 231 -29.48 6.61 7.56
C GLN A 231 -28.13 7.21 7.97
N ALA A 232 -27.86 8.42 7.51
CA ALA A 232 -26.72 9.19 7.96
C ALA A 232 -26.91 9.60 9.44
N VAL A 233 -25.80 9.60 10.20
CA VAL A 233 -25.85 9.90 11.63
C VAL A 233 -25.97 11.40 11.90
N GLU A 234 -26.58 11.77 13.04
CA GLU A 234 -26.52 13.17 13.50
C GLU A 234 -25.11 13.52 13.95
N TYR A 235 -24.80 14.82 14.06
CA TYR A 235 -23.56 15.24 14.69
C TYR A 235 -23.46 14.66 16.10
N PRO A 236 -22.30 14.13 16.49
CA PRO A 236 -22.12 13.64 17.83
C PRO A 236 -22.27 14.80 18.82
N THR A 237 -22.92 14.56 19.95
CA THR A 237 -23.01 15.55 21.04
C THR A 237 -21.70 15.66 21.84
N ARG A 238 -20.83 14.67 21.69
CA ARG A 238 -19.47 14.63 22.29
C ARG A 238 -18.56 13.78 21.39
N CYS A 239 -17.32 14.22 21.25
CA CYS A 239 -16.25 13.44 20.66
C CYS A 239 -14.92 13.78 21.36
N ASP A 240 -13.87 13.03 21.07
CA ASP A 240 -12.57 13.32 21.65
C ASP A 240 -11.92 14.55 20.97
N GLN A 241 -11.90 14.53 19.62
CA GLN A 241 -11.17 15.52 18.83
C GLN A 241 -11.83 15.72 17.47
N VAL A 242 -11.61 16.89 16.88
CA VAL A 242 -11.94 17.16 15.47
C VAL A 242 -10.66 17.47 14.70
N PHE A 243 -10.57 17.02 13.47
CA PHE A 243 -9.45 17.27 12.58
C PHE A 243 -9.87 17.34 11.11
N ALA A 244 -9.03 17.93 10.28
CA ALA A 244 -9.22 18.00 8.84
C ALA A 244 -8.10 17.27 8.10
N VAL A 245 -8.41 16.78 6.90
CA VAL A 245 -7.41 16.30 5.95
C VAL A 245 -7.57 17.06 4.65
N VAL A 246 -6.47 17.58 4.14
CA VAL A 246 -6.42 18.45 2.96
C VAL A 246 -5.57 17.78 1.88
N ASP A 247 -6.12 17.71 0.68
CA ASP A 247 -5.40 17.36 -0.55
C ASP A 247 -5.38 18.56 -1.49
N THR A 248 -4.21 18.90 -2.05
CA THR A 248 -4.01 20.12 -2.81
C THR A 248 -3.44 19.87 -4.18
N ALA A 249 -4.08 20.44 -5.21
CA ALA A 249 -3.56 20.46 -6.58
C ALA A 249 -2.72 21.73 -6.84
N LEU A 250 -1.56 21.55 -7.52
CA LEU A 250 -0.64 22.65 -7.89
C LEU A 250 -0.86 23.24 -9.27
N LYS A 251 -1.62 22.58 -10.14
CA LYS A 251 -1.72 22.99 -11.54
C LYS A 251 -3.00 23.78 -11.79
N ASP A 252 -2.82 24.95 -12.31
CA ASP A 252 -3.92 25.82 -12.77
C ASP A 252 -4.53 25.27 -14.07
N GLY A 253 -5.86 25.26 -14.16
CA GLY A 253 -6.61 24.89 -15.37
C GLY A 253 -7.82 24.00 -15.10
N LEU A 254 -8.81 24.09 -15.99
CA LEU A 254 -10.09 23.34 -15.88
C LEU A 254 -9.94 21.80 -15.93
N GLU A 255 -8.79 21.32 -16.44
CA GLU A 255 -8.51 19.89 -16.61
C GLU A 255 -7.75 19.27 -15.43
N HIS A 256 -7.33 20.08 -14.43
CA HIS A 256 -6.51 19.61 -13.31
C HIS A 256 -7.33 19.28 -12.06
N ASP A 257 -6.70 18.53 -11.14
CA ASP A 257 -7.30 18.09 -9.87
C ASP A 257 -7.75 19.28 -9.03
N GLY A 258 -8.76 19.10 -8.19
CA GLY A 258 -9.26 20.09 -7.26
C GLY A 258 -8.45 20.12 -5.96
N THR A 259 -8.71 21.13 -5.13
CA THR A 259 -8.29 21.12 -3.73
C THR A 259 -9.47 20.65 -2.91
N ALA A 260 -9.24 19.63 -2.08
CA ALA A 260 -10.27 19.00 -1.26
C ALA A 260 -9.92 19.04 0.22
N VAL A 261 -10.96 19.08 1.05
CA VAL A 261 -10.86 18.92 2.50
C VAL A 261 -12.01 18.05 3.00
N THR A 262 -11.68 17.17 3.96
CA THR A 262 -12.67 16.41 4.72
C THR A 262 -12.42 16.59 6.21
N TYR A 263 -13.49 16.85 6.97
CA TYR A 263 -13.46 17.08 8.41
C TYR A 263 -14.02 15.89 9.16
N PHE A 264 -13.35 15.48 10.23
CA PHE A 264 -13.65 14.27 10.98
C PHE A 264 -13.79 14.54 12.47
N ALA A 265 -14.76 13.89 13.09
CA ALA A 265 -14.83 13.71 14.54
C ALA A 265 -14.28 12.34 14.90
N ARG A 266 -13.34 12.28 15.83
CA ARG A 266 -12.67 11.06 16.30
C ARG A 266 -13.10 10.72 17.73
N ASN A 267 -13.44 9.44 17.95
CA ASN A 267 -13.67 8.87 19.26
C ASN A 267 -12.76 7.65 19.45
N ARG A 268 -12.01 7.62 20.55
CA ARG A 268 -11.13 6.47 20.88
C ARG A 268 -11.75 5.50 21.87
N ILE A 269 -12.73 5.96 22.66
CA ILE A 269 -13.19 5.23 23.86
C ILE A 269 -14.66 4.83 23.76
N ALA A 270 -15.52 5.66 23.18
CA ALA A 270 -16.96 5.40 23.15
C ALA A 270 -17.63 5.94 21.88
N GLY A 271 -18.69 5.26 21.44
CA GLY A 271 -19.45 5.62 20.26
C GLY A 271 -18.77 5.22 18.94
N THR A 272 -19.20 5.79 17.83
CA THR A 272 -18.61 5.54 16.51
C THR A 272 -17.18 6.09 16.48
N PRO A 273 -16.17 5.26 16.12
CA PRO A 273 -14.77 5.67 16.18
C PRO A 273 -14.43 6.88 15.30
N LEU A 274 -15.06 6.99 14.14
CA LEU A 274 -14.82 8.10 13.21
C LEU A 274 -16.12 8.53 12.52
N ILE A 275 -16.42 9.83 12.56
CA ILE A 275 -17.58 10.41 11.87
C ILE A 275 -17.10 11.52 10.94
N ILE A 276 -17.51 11.45 9.67
CA ILE A 276 -17.28 12.51 8.69
C ILE A 276 -18.30 13.63 8.99
N LEU A 277 -17.80 14.80 9.37
CA LEU A 277 -18.64 15.95 9.73
C LEU A 277 -19.00 16.83 8.55
N ASP A 278 -18.01 17.14 7.71
CA ASP A 278 -18.12 18.04 6.57
C ASP A 278 -17.07 17.75 5.53
N TRP A 279 -17.20 18.29 4.33
CA TRP A 279 -16.24 18.20 3.25
C TRP A 279 -16.39 19.36 2.28
N ASP A 280 -15.32 19.72 1.58
CA ASP A 280 -15.36 20.65 0.45
C ASP A 280 -14.42 20.22 -0.66
N VAL A 281 -14.77 20.55 -1.90
CA VAL A 281 -13.90 20.43 -3.07
C VAL A 281 -14.03 21.70 -3.91
N LEU A 282 -12.91 22.32 -4.19
CA LEU A 282 -12.84 23.65 -4.82
C LEU A 282 -11.76 23.66 -5.89
N GLN A 283 -11.93 24.49 -6.90
CA GLN A 283 -10.84 24.91 -7.77
C GLN A 283 -10.26 26.20 -7.21
N ILE A 284 -9.05 26.15 -6.69
CA ILE A 284 -8.35 27.30 -6.13
C ILE A 284 -7.01 27.45 -6.85
N GLU A 285 -6.73 28.65 -7.34
CA GLU A 285 -5.42 28.97 -7.88
C GLU A 285 -4.33 28.80 -6.77
N GLY A 286 -3.19 28.26 -7.14
CA GLY A 286 -2.12 27.96 -6.19
C GLY A 286 -1.71 29.14 -5.29
N ALA A 287 -1.76 30.37 -5.83
CA ALA A 287 -1.51 31.60 -5.09
C ALA A 287 -2.55 31.91 -3.99
N LEU A 288 -3.77 31.39 -4.11
CA LEU A 288 -4.87 31.61 -3.16
C LEU A 288 -4.98 30.52 -2.09
N LEU A 289 -4.28 29.40 -2.24
CA LEU A 289 -4.26 28.31 -1.27
C LEU A 289 -3.83 28.77 0.11
N GLU A 290 -2.86 29.67 0.18
CA GLU A 290 -2.38 30.25 1.45
C GLU A 290 -3.47 30.99 2.20
N SER A 291 -4.34 31.71 1.49
CA SER A 291 -5.46 32.45 2.09
C SER A 291 -6.64 31.54 2.47
N TRP A 292 -6.72 30.36 1.89
CA TRP A 292 -7.76 29.37 2.18
C TRP A 292 -7.47 28.53 3.45
N LEU A 293 -6.21 28.23 3.76
CA LEU A 293 -5.87 27.43 4.94
C LEU A 293 -6.45 27.98 6.27
N PRO A 294 -6.44 29.29 6.54
CA PRO A 294 -7.09 29.84 7.73
C PRO A 294 -8.59 29.52 7.82
N THR A 295 -9.29 29.47 6.68
CA THR A 295 -10.73 29.15 6.67
C THR A 295 -10.96 27.66 7.00
N VAL A 296 -10.05 26.76 6.59
CA VAL A 296 -10.08 25.36 6.97
C VAL A 296 -9.85 25.19 8.47
N ALA A 297 -8.85 25.90 9.04
CA ALA A 297 -8.58 25.87 10.47
C ALA A 297 -9.77 26.42 11.28
N GLN A 298 -10.34 27.54 10.85
CA GLN A 298 -11.53 28.13 11.49
C GLN A 298 -12.72 27.16 11.45
N ARG A 299 -12.98 26.53 10.29
CA ARG A 299 -14.07 25.54 10.16
C ARG A 299 -13.86 24.35 11.09
N CYS A 300 -12.63 23.88 11.26
CA CYS A 300 -12.29 22.82 12.18
C CYS A 300 -12.59 23.19 13.65
N GLU A 301 -12.33 24.45 14.05
CA GLU A 301 -12.68 24.98 15.37
C GLU A 301 -14.19 25.10 15.56
N GLU A 302 -14.91 25.61 14.56
CA GLU A 302 -16.39 25.73 14.60
C GLU A 302 -17.03 24.35 14.78
N LEU A 303 -16.59 23.36 14.00
CA LEU A 303 -17.08 21.97 14.12
C LEU A 303 -16.72 21.37 15.48
N SER A 304 -15.51 21.64 15.97
CA SER A 304 -15.07 21.19 17.29
C SER A 304 -15.96 21.71 18.42
N ALA A 305 -16.34 22.97 18.36
CA ALA A 305 -17.28 23.56 19.32
C ALA A 305 -18.70 22.96 19.16
N GLN A 306 -19.16 22.78 17.93
CA GLN A 306 -20.50 22.27 17.61
C GLN A 306 -20.71 20.81 18.09
N VAL A 307 -19.69 19.96 17.98
CA VAL A 307 -19.76 18.54 18.38
C VAL A 307 -19.23 18.27 19.79
N GLY A 308 -18.95 19.32 20.56
CA GLY A 308 -18.46 19.18 21.94
C GLY A 308 -17.16 18.38 22.04
N ALA A 309 -16.18 18.69 21.20
CA ALA A 309 -14.91 17.97 21.18
C ALA A 309 -14.12 18.23 22.48
N ARG A 310 -13.82 17.17 23.21
CA ARG A 310 -13.19 17.20 24.54
C ARG A 310 -11.81 17.84 24.52
N HIS A 311 -11.04 17.58 23.48
CA HIS A 311 -9.69 18.11 23.30
C HIS A 311 -9.61 19.13 22.16
N GLY A 312 -10.77 19.64 21.70
CA GLY A 312 -10.84 20.66 20.68
C GLY A 312 -10.47 20.17 19.28
N SER A 313 -9.97 21.11 18.47
CA SER A 313 -9.47 20.88 17.12
C SER A 313 -7.98 20.50 17.15
N LEU A 314 -7.60 19.52 16.36
CA LEU A 314 -6.20 19.17 16.06
C LEU A 314 -5.64 19.91 14.84
N GLY A 315 -6.48 20.75 14.19
CA GLY A 315 -6.10 21.38 12.94
C GLY A 315 -6.22 20.43 11.75
N GLY A 316 -5.22 20.39 10.87
CA GLY A 316 -5.29 19.61 9.65
C GLY A 316 -4.02 18.86 9.28
N TRP A 317 -4.17 17.85 8.42
CA TRP A 317 -3.08 17.08 7.80
C TRP A 317 -3.03 17.35 6.31
N ILE A 318 -1.81 17.55 5.79
CA ILE A 318 -1.53 17.84 4.37
C ILE A 318 -0.50 16.86 3.86
N GLU A 319 -0.66 16.34 2.63
CA GLU A 319 0.36 15.51 2.01
C GLU A 319 1.65 16.33 1.79
N GLY A 320 2.77 15.86 2.35
CA GLY A 320 4.08 16.53 2.31
C GLY A 320 4.81 16.43 0.97
N LYS A 321 4.09 16.59 -0.17
CA LYS A 321 4.66 16.60 -1.52
C LYS A 321 4.29 17.87 -2.25
N ALA A 322 5.18 18.32 -3.13
CA ALA A 322 4.95 19.44 -4.05
C ALA A 322 4.34 20.69 -3.33
N SER A 323 3.06 21.05 -3.62
CA SER A 323 2.36 22.17 -2.99
C SER A 323 2.22 22.04 -1.49
N GLY A 324 2.02 20.83 -1.01
CA GLY A 324 1.82 20.58 0.42
C GLY A 324 2.99 21.02 1.28
N ILE A 325 4.24 20.86 0.80
CA ILE A 325 5.43 21.34 1.53
C ILE A 325 5.39 22.86 1.71
N VAL A 326 5.07 23.57 0.65
CA VAL A 326 5.00 25.05 0.69
C VAL A 326 3.89 25.50 1.66
N LEU A 327 2.73 24.86 1.58
CA LEU A 327 1.60 25.17 2.46
C LEU A 327 1.88 24.87 3.93
N LEU A 328 2.56 23.77 4.23
CA LEU A 328 2.99 23.44 5.60
C LEU A 328 3.96 24.50 6.15
N GLN A 329 4.90 24.99 5.34
CA GLN A 329 5.80 26.08 5.73
C GLN A 329 5.05 27.39 5.98
N GLN A 330 4.07 27.72 5.15
CA GLN A 330 3.24 28.91 5.30
C GLN A 330 2.32 28.80 6.52
N ALA A 331 1.71 27.64 6.75
CA ALA A 331 0.91 27.38 7.94
C ALA A 331 1.75 27.56 9.22
N ALA A 332 2.96 27.01 9.26
CA ALA A 332 3.86 27.16 10.39
C ALA A 332 4.24 28.63 10.65
N ARG A 333 4.49 29.42 9.60
CA ARG A 333 4.79 30.87 9.75
C ARG A 333 3.62 31.65 10.32
N ARG A 334 2.39 31.21 10.08
CA ARG A 334 1.15 31.84 10.59
C ARG A 334 0.66 31.24 11.91
N GLY A 335 1.36 30.25 12.45
CA GLY A 335 0.95 29.55 13.67
C GLY A 335 -0.33 28.72 13.50
N LEU A 336 -0.66 28.30 12.27
CA LEU A 336 -1.81 27.44 12.00
C LEU A 336 -1.45 25.97 12.29
N PRO A 337 -2.36 25.19 12.92
CA PRO A 337 -2.11 23.81 13.33
C PRO A 337 -2.26 22.83 12.15
N PHE A 338 -1.30 22.84 11.23
CA PHE A 338 -1.25 21.88 10.13
C PHE A 338 -0.01 21.00 10.23
N HIS A 339 -0.19 19.71 9.96
CA HIS A 339 0.81 18.65 10.08
C HIS A 339 1.03 17.94 8.75
N ALA A 340 2.24 17.44 8.54
CA ALA A 340 2.49 16.57 7.38
C ALA A 340 1.90 15.17 7.62
N ILE A 341 1.31 14.59 6.59
CA ILE A 341 0.93 13.17 6.58
C ILE A 341 2.21 12.33 6.55
N GLU A 342 2.24 11.23 7.30
CA GLU A 342 3.37 10.32 7.40
C GLU A 342 3.78 9.78 6.03
N GLU A 343 5.09 9.74 5.77
CA GLU A 343 5.64 9.29 4.49
C GLU A 343 5.24 7.85 4.11
N ASP A 344 5.04 6.99 5.10
CA ASP A 344 4.65 5.60 4.88
C ASP A 344 3.22 5.50 4.34
N LEU A 345 2.29 6.30 4.84
CA LEU A 345 0.93 6.40 4.30
C LEU A 345 0.92 6.98 2.88
N VAL A 346 1.74 8.00 2.65
CA VAL A 346 1.90 8.61 1.32
C VAL A 346 2.49 7.60 0.32
N GLY A 347 3.42 6.76 0.78
CA GLY A 347 4.11 5.73 -0.02
C GLY A 347 3.21 4.58 -0.49
N LEU A 348 2.08 4.32 0.18
CA LEU A 348 1.14 3.27 -0.21
C LEU A 348 0.46 3.51 -1.57
N GLY A 349 0.39 4.77 -2.00
CA GLY A 349 -0.42 5.13 -3.17
C GLY A 349 -1.93 5.01 -2.92
N LYS A 350 -2.74 5.47 -3.86
CA LYS A 350 -4.22 5.55 -3.73
C LYS A 350 -4.87 4.18 -3.48
N GLU A 351 -4.52 3.18 -4.27
CA GLU A 351 -5.08 1.83 -4.13
C GLU A 351 -4.63 1.15 -2.82
N GLY A 352 -3.35 1.30 -2.46
CA GLY A 352 -2.82 0.73 -1.22
C GLY A 352 -3.47 1.34 0.02
N ARG A 353 -3.71 2.67 0.02
CA ARG A 353 -4.46 3.33 1.11
C ARG A 353 -5.90 2.89 1.18
N ALA A 354 -6.61 2.87 0.03
CA ALA A 354 -7.99 2.40 0.01
C ALA A 354 -8.10 0.97 0.60
N LEU A 355 -7.16 0.10 0.23
CA LEU A 355 -7.11 -1.26 0.74
C LEU A 355 -6.87 -1.29 2.27
N SER A 356 -5.92 -0.48 2.77
CA SER A 356 -5.59 -0.46 4.20
C SER A 356 -6.74 0.00 5.09
N VAL A 357 -7.64 0.84 4.57
CA VAL A 357 -8.77 1.37 5.34
C VAL A 357 -10.09 0.65 5.09
N SER A 358 -10.14 -0.25 4.10
CA SER A 358 -11.39 -0.91 3.68
C SER A 358 -12.07 -1.71 4.79
N GLY A 359 -11.27 -2.34 5.67
CA GLY A 359 -11.79 -3.09 6.81
C GLY A 359 -12.54 -2.22 7.80
N TYR A 360 -12.01 -1.04 8.15
CA TYR A 360 -12.67 -0.11 9.08
C TYR A 360 -14.01 0.40 8.53
N VAL A 361 -14.04 0.74 7.24
CA VAL A 361 -15.29 1.17 6.58
C VAL A 361 -16.29 0.01 6.52
N HIS A 362 -15.84 -1.20 6.18
CA HIS A 362 -16.70 -2.38 6.07
C HIS A 362 -17.34 -2.76 7.41
N ARG A 363 -16.60 -2.67 8.51
CA ARG A 363 -17.12 -2.93 9.88
C ARG A 363 -18.00 -1.79 10.40
N GLY A 364 -18.21 -0.72 9.64
CA GLY A 364 -19.05 0.41 10.04
C GLY A 364 -18.42 1.33 11.09
N GLU A 365 -17.10 1.28 11.26
CA GLU A 365 -16.35 2.14 12.19
C GLU A 365 -16.23 3.59 11.69
N VAL A 366 -16.53 3.82 10.40
CA VAL A 366 -16.59 5.15 9.77
C VAL A 366 -18.03 5.45 9.41
N LYS A 367 -18.60 6.51 9.97
CA LYS A 367 -19.94 6.98 9.66
C LYS A 367 -19.91 8.37 8.99
N ILE A 368 -20.98 8.69 8.28
CA ILE A 368 -21.14 10.02 7.68
C ILE A 368 -22.28 10.77 8.38
N SER A 369 -22.02 12.01 8.75
CA SER A 369 -23.06 12.88 9.34
C SER A 369 -24.12 13.24 8.30
N ARG A 370 -25.34 13.51 8.77
CA ARG A 370 -26.44 13.95 7.90
C ARG A 370 -26.05 15.20 7.12
N TYR A 371 -25.39 16.15 7.76
CA TYR A 371 -24.91 17.36 7.09
C TYR A 371 -23.96 17.03 5.93
N ALA A 372 -22.95 16.20 6.14
CA ALA A 372 -22.00 15.83 5.09
C ALA A 372 -22.64 14.94 4.00
N HIS A 373 -23.60 14.10 4.38
CA HIS A 373 -24.33 13.24 3.47
C HIS A 373 -25.27 14.02 2.55
N ASP A 374 -26.02 14.97 3.10
CA ASP A 374 -27.01 15.76 2.33
C ASP A 374 -26.38 16.95 1.58
N LYS A 375 -25.11 17.25 1.87
CA LYS A 375 -24.37 18.35 1.23
C LYS A 375 -24.19 18.10 -0.26
N VAL A 376 -24.61 19.07 -1.06
CA VAL A 376 -24.48 19.08 -2.52
C VAL A 376 -23.77 20.36 -2.94
N THR A 377 -22.72 20.25 -3.73
CA THR A 377 -21.97 21.38 -4.26
C THR A 377 -21.79 21.27 -5.76
N ASN A 378 -21.60 22.41 -6.44
CA ASN A 378 -21.23 22.41 -7.85
C ASN A 378 -19.71 22.42 -7.97
N PHE A 379 -19.17 21.40 -8.61
CA PHE A 379 -17.75 21.29 -8.93
C PHE A 379 -17.60 20.78 -10.36
N LYS A 380 -16.84 21.50 -11.19
CA LYS A 380 -16.64 21.19 -12.61
C LYS A 380 -17.94 20.96 -13.38
N GLY A 381 -18.95 21.81 -13.11
CA GLY A 381 -20.25 21.74 -13.77
C GLY A 381 -21.17 20.60 -13.32
N GLN A 382 -20.78 19.83 -12.34
CA GLN A 382 -21.60 18.76 -11.75
C GLN A 382 -22.07 19.15 -10.35
N THR A 383 -23.38 19.10 -10.13
CA THR A 383 -24.02 19.39 -8.84
C THR A 383 -24.43 18.08 -8.18
N ARG A 384 -23.71 17.68 -7.14
CA ARG A 384 -23.94 16.42 -6.42
C ARG A 384 -23.18 16.38 -5.09
N ASN A 385 -23.38 15.31 -4.30
CA ASN A 385 -22.46 14.97 -3.21
C ASN A 385 -21.17 14.37 -3.81
N HIS A 386 -20.12 15.18 -3.85
CA HIS A 386 -18.86 14.78 -4.46
C HIS A 386 -18.09 13.78 -3.60
N LEU A 387 -18.21 13.85 -2.25
CA LEU A 387 -17.56 12.90 -1.36
C LEU A 387 -18.08 11.47 -1.60
N ILE A 388 -19.39 11.28 -1.50
CA ILE A 388 -20.01 9.95 -1.73
C ILE A 388 -19.72 9.49 -3.16
N SER A 389 -19.85 10.38 -4.14
CA SER A 389 -19.62 10.06 -5.54
C SER A 389 -18.18 9.58 -5.82
N GLN A 390 -17.17 10.21 -5.21
CA GLN A 390 -15.77 9.82 -5.40
C GLN A 390 -15.41 8.56 -4.58
N VAL A 391 -15.84 8.48 -3.33
CA VAL A 391 -15.55 7.35 -2.45
C VAL A 391 -16.23 6.08 -2.96
N CYS A 392 -17.55 6.11 -3.15
CA CYS A 392 -18.32 4.95 -3.62
C CYS A 392 -18.17 4.68 -5.13
N GLY A 393 -17.68 5.67 -5.88
CA GLY A 393 -17.33 5.53 -7.30
C GLY A 393 -15.97 4.91 -7.56
N PHE A 394 -15.12 4.77 -6.53
CA PHE A 394 -13.77 4.21 -6.69
C PHE A 394 -13.81 2.73 -7.09
N ARG A 395 -12.96 2.37 -8.06
CA ARG A 395 -12.79 1.00 -8.57
C ARG A 395 -11.30 0.69 -8.70
N LEU A 396 -10.88 -0.47 -8.20
CA LEU A 396 -9.51 -0.96 -8.39
C LEU A 396 -9.27 -1.40 -9.83
N GLY A 397 -8.05 -1.21 -10.32
CA GLY A 397 -7.65 -1.69 -11.65
C GLY A 397 -8.21 -0.91 -12.84
N THR A 398 -9.12 0.05 -12.63
CA THR A 398 -9.61 0.93 -13.69
C THR A 398 -8.74 2.18 -13.78
N LYS A 399 -8.67 2.81 -14.98
CA LYS A 399 -8.12 4.17 -15.08
C LYS A 399 -9.00 5.06 -14.20
N THR A 400 -8.48 5.41 -13.04
CA THR A 400 -9.17 6.29 -12.10
C THR A 400 -9.45 7.63 -12.79
N PRO A 401 -10.67 8.16 -12.75
CA PRO A 401 -10.92 9.53 -13.20
C PRO A 401 -9.93 10.49 -12.52
N HIS A 402 -9.46 11.49 -13.24
CA HIS A 402 -8.44 12.43 -12.76
C HIS A 402 -8.83 13.23 -11.50
N HIS A 403 -10.07 13.13 -11.00
CA HIS A 403 -10.61 13.95 -9.92
C HIS A 403 -11.14 13.06 -8.79
N MET A 404 -10.26 12.61 -7.91
CA MET A 404 -10.61 11.82 -6.71
C MET A 404 -9.96 12.37 -5.45
N ASP A 405 -9.88 13.69 -5.34
CA ASP A 405 -9.22 14.40 -4.23
C ASP A 405 -9.93 14.13 -2.89
N LEU A 406 -11.28 14.03 -2.92
CA LEU A 406 -12.06 13.66 -1.72
C LEU A 406 -11.89 12.18 -1.33
N LEU A 407 -11.58 11.28 -2.25
CA LEU A 407 -11.20 9.91 -1.91
C LEU A 407 -9.84 9.90 -1.17
N ASP A 408 -8.89 10.73 -1.61
CA ASP A 408 -7.59 10.81 -0.96
C ASP A 408 -7.73 11.38 0.47
N THR A 409 -8.47 12.49 0.67
CA THR A 409 -8.73 13.03 2.01
C THR A 409 -9.49 12.05 2.90
N PHE A 410 -10.46 11.31 2.35
CA PHE A 410 -11.18 10.26 3.07
C PHE A 410 -10.25 9.14 3.54
N THR A 411 -9.48 8.57 2.62
CA THR A 411 -8.60 7.43 2.96
C THR A 411 -7.49 7.82 3.92
N TYR A 412 -6.91 9.00 3.78
CA TYR A 412 -5.95 9.53 4.75
C TYR A 412 -6.59 9.75 6.12
N GLY A 413 -7.80 10.35 6.17
CA GLY A 413 -8.50 10.60 7.43
C GLY A 413 -8.80 9.33 8.21
N VAL A 414 -9.26 8.28 7.52
CA VAL A 414 -9.49 6.97 8.13
C VAL A 414 -8.18 6.35 8.61
N ALA A 415 -7.11 6.38 7.78
CA ALA A 415 -5.82 5.81 8.15
C ALA A 415 -5.17 6.52 9.35
N ILE A 416 -5.18 7.85 9.38
CA ILE A 416 -4.65 8.66 10.50
C ILE A 416 -5.42 8.39 11.81
N SER A 417 -6.73 8.16 11.72
CA SER A 417 -7.57 7.99 12.90
C SER A 417 -7.60 6.57 13.45
N LEU A 418 -7.69 5.58 12.57
CA LEU A 418 -7.99 4.18 12.91
C LEU A 418 -6.84 3.22 12.56
N GLY A 419 -5.89 3.65 11.70
CA GLY A 419 -4.74 2.82 11.35
C GLY A 419 -3.83 2.60 12.55
N ASP A 420 -3.40 1.34 12.77
CA ASP A 420 -2.38 1.02 13.75
C ASP A 420 -1.02 1.48 13.24
N SER A 421 -0.38 2.39 13.95
CA SER A 421 0.97 2.90 13.65
C SER A 421 2.07 1.82 13.75
N GLU A 422 1.76 0.63 14.26
CA GLU A 422 2.70 -0.49 14.44
C GLU A 422 2.54 -1.63 13.40
N GLY A 423 1.65 -1.51 12.43
CA GLY A 423 1.22 -2.65 11.57
C GLY A 423 1.51 -2.55 10.08
N TYR A 424 2.23 -1.54 9.56
CA TYR A 424 2.51 -1.41 8.12
C TYR A 424 3.98 -1.49 7.78
#